data_e083fd5d018bb55bdb526a93c98e9fe6
#
_entry.id   e083fd5d018bb55bdb526a93c98e9fe6
#
_cell.length_a   1.000
_cell.length_b   1.000
_cell.length_c   1.000
_cell.angle_alpha   90.00
_cell.angle_beta   90.00
_cell.angle_gamma   90.00
#
_symmetry.space_group_name_H-M   'P 1'
#
loop_
_entity.id
_entity.type
_entity.pdbx_description
1 polymer ?
#
loop_
_entity_poly.entity_id
_entity_poly.type
_entity_poly.pdbx_seq_one_letter_code
_entity_poly.pdbx_strand_id
1 'polypeptide(L)'
;MDSIEFLKDKMSWLKLLKFKSPAARAGLCCIGISPQGFTLTYTLGKANQTELALCESVQCDPKDFETVLTDMVKEYQLIGAKCIWMLQPEEYLLFTMEELPVVAEEFQAAIRWKIKKLLPYSIDDAVIDSFAVPVPLITNPKKNITVVVSQSSHLNPVAAQINNAGLTLNSIDIPELGLRNIMTLYETKDSSTALVYLREKNSLLLISRENEFYLSRRLDLDLKGLINATAESMSDYLDRLALQLQRSFDYYHSQWRRPIPDKLLIVSPQAMSASTQTQLGERLSITVIEVNLNEKLICKNKLTFEQQCNALPVIGGALRTETKLHATN
;
A
#
# COMPACT_ATOMS: atom_id res chain seq x y z
N MET A 1 20.90 -33.19 16.39
CA MET A 1 19.58 -33.00 17.00
C MET A 1 19.69 -31.68 17.72
N ASP A 2 18.84 -30.70 17.48
CA ASP A 2 18.66 -29.39 18.15
C ASP A 2 18.85 -28.12 17.37
N SER A 3 18.96 -28.19 16.04
CA SER A 3 18.96 -26.94 15.24
C SER A 3 17.62 -26.62 14.54
N ILE A 4 16.66 -27.54 14.58
CA ILE A 4 15.35 -27.40 13.90
C ILE A 4 14.27 -26.83 14.85
N GLU A 5 14.41 -27.00 16.15
CA GLU A 5 13.49 -26.45 17.13
C GLU A 5 13.65 -24.93 17.33
N PHE A 6 14.86 -24.41 17.16
CA PHE A 6 15.15 -22.98 17.29
C PHE A 6 14.57 -22.12 16.16
N LEU A 7 14.28 -22.71 15.00
CA LEU A 7 13.67 -22.00 13.85
C LEU A 7 12.14 -22.00 13.90
N LYS A 8 11.51 -22.94 14.59
CA LYS A 8 10.04 -22.97 14.80
C LYS A 8 9.56 -21.90 15.79
N ASP A 9 10.43 -21.47 16.68
CA ASP A 9 10.06 -20.48 17.72
C ASP A 9 10.01 -19.04 17.21
N LYS A 10 10.74 -18.71 16.16
CA LYS A 10 10.74 -17.34 15.59
C LYS A 10 9.56 -17.00 14.68
N MET A 11 8.79 -17.99 14.21
CA MET A 11 7.51 -17.78 13.48
C MET A 11 6.28 -17.80 14.40
N SER A 12 6.44 -18.14 15.67
CA SER A 12 5.37 -18.39 16.64
C SER A 12 5.03 -17.19 17.53
N TRP A 13 5.83 -16.13 17.55
CA TRP A 13 5.63 -15.07 18.54
C TRP A 13 4.36 -14.21 18.31
N LEU A 14 3.85 -14.13 17.09
CA LEU A 14 2.50 -13.58 16.82
C LEU A 14 1.37 -14.44 17.38
N LYS A 15 1.63 -15.71 17.73
CA LYS A 15 0.65 -16.64 18.34
C LYS A 15 0.67 -16.64 19.85
N LEU A 16 1.68 -16.06 20.51
CA LEU A 16 1.86 -16.18 21.99
C LEU A 16 1.22 -15.07 22.80
N LEU A 17 0.71 -14.01 22.17
CA LEU A 17 -0.09 -12.99 22.89
C LEU A 17 -1.58 -13.33 22.80
N LYS A 18 -2.00 -14.41 23.43
CA LYS A 18 -3.41 -14.66 23.74
C LYS A 18 -3.88 -13.71 24.84
N PHE A 19 -4.09 -12.46 24.54
CA PHE A 19 -5.01 -11.64 25.32
C PHE A 19 -6.44 -12.12 25.03
N LYS A 20 -7.24 -12.32 26.08
CA LYS A 20 -8.69 -12.55 25.93
C LYS A 20 -9.26 -11.32 25.22
N SER A 21 -9.49 -11.48 23.93
CA SER A 21 -10.07 -10.45 23.08
C SER A 21 -11.52 -10.19 23.52
N PRO A 22 -11.91 -8.94 23.84
CA PRO A 22 -13.33 -8.59 23.81
C PRO A 22 -13.85 -8.90 22.41
N ALA A 23 -15.12 -9.25 22.28
CA ALA A 23 -15.74 -9.69 21.02
C ALA A 23 -15.27 -8.82 19.84
N ALA A 24 -14.61 -9.46 18.88
CA ALA A 24 -14.00 -8.78 17.75
C ALA A 24 -15.05 -7.92 17.03
N ARG A 25 -14.86 -6.61 16.96
CA ARG A 25 -15.72 -5.73 16.18
C ARG A 25 -15.65 -6.06 14.70
N ALA A 26 -16.80 -6.06 14.05
CA ALA A 26 -16.92 -6.26 12.62
C ALA A 26 -16.38 -5.02 11.89
N GLY A 27 -15.10 -4.97 11.59
CA GLY A 27 -14.46 -3.88 10.87
C GLY A 27 -12.95 -3.99 10.89
N LEU A 28 -12.29 -3.16 10.10
CA LEU A 28 -10.83 -3.16 9.95
C LEU A 28 -10.29 -1.74 10.15
N CYS A 29 -9.37 -1.58 11.09
CA CYS A 29 -8.58 -0.37 11.21
C CYS A 29 -7.36 -0.44 10.30
N CYS A 30 -6.91 0.71 9.83
CA CYS A 30 -5.56 0.86 9.31
C CYS A 30 -4.94 2.12 9.90
N ILE A 31 -3.67 2.03 10.29
CA ILE A 31 -2.90 3.15 10.83
C ILE A 31 -1.66 3.38 10.00
N GLY A 32 -1.43 4.63 9.60
CA GLY A 32 -0.20 5.09 8.95
C GLY A 32 0.49 6.09 9.87
N ILE A 33 1.76 5.86 10.18
CA ILE A 33 2.54 6.66 11.12
C ILE A 33 3.57 7.47 10.36
N SER A 34 3.75 8.74 10.71
CA SER A 34 4.73 9.66 10.15
C SER A 34 5.47 10.39 11.26
N PRO A 35 6.59 11.06 10.97
CA PRO A 35 7.29 11.87 11.98
C PRO A 35 6.45 12.98 12.60
N GLN A 36 5.38 13.43 11.94
CA GLN A 36 4.50 14.51 12.40
C GLN A 36 3.24 14.01 13.13
N GLY A 37 3.01 12.69 13.18
CA GLY A 37 1.84 12.10 13.80
C GLY A 37 1.36 10.86 13.07
N PHE A 38 0.06 10.60 13.08
CA PHE A 38 -0.49 9.41 12.43
C PHE A 38 -1.88 9.67 11.84
N THR A 39 -2.27 8.81 10.90
CA THR A 39 -3.63 8.73 10.38
C THR A 39 -4.24 7.40 10.79
N LEU A 40 -5.43 7.44 11.39
CA LEU A 40 -6.21 6.25 11.74
C LEU A 40 -7.48 6.20 10.90
N THR A 41 -7.71 5.09 10.23
CA THR A 41 -8.94 4.84 9.48
C THR A 41 -9.65 3.60 10.03
N TYR A 42 -10.97 3.58 9.91
CA TYR A 42 -11.79 2.42 10.27
C TYR A 42 -12.89 2.21 9.25
N THR A 43 -12.97 1.00 8.72
CA THR A 43 -14.01 0.60 7.78
C THR A 43 -14.92 -0.45 8.39
N LEU A 44 -16.20 -0.36 8.01
CA LEU A 44 -17.22 -1.36 8.35
C LEU A 44 -17.68 -2.04 7.05
N GLY A 45 -17.53 -3.36 6.99
CA GLY A 45 -18.12 -4.16 5.92
C GLY A 45 -19.63 -4.27 6.11
N LYS A 46 -20.41 -3.74 5.17
CA LYS A 46 -21.84 -4.03 5.03
C LYS A 46 -22.03 -4.90 3.78
N ALA A 47 -23.06 -5.73 3.76
CA ALA A 47 -23.28 -6.83 2.82
C ALA A 47 -23.02 -6.52 1.32
N ASN A 48 -23.12 -5.26 0.89
CA ASN A 48 -22.90 -4.83 -0.49
C ASN A 48 -22.05 -3.55 -0.64
N GLN A 49 -21.58 -2.97 0.46
CA GLN A 49 -20.86 -1.70 0.41
C GLN A 49 -19.97 -1.53 1.64
N THR A 50 -18.76 -1.01 1.45
CA THR A 50 -17.86 -0.68 2.57
C THR A 50 -18.12 0.76 3.00
N GLU A 51 -18.31 0.95 4.30
CA GLU A 51 -18.44 2.27 4.93
C GLU A 51 -17.11 2.67 5.53
N LEU A 52 -16.59 3.84 5.18
CA LEU A 52 -15.49 4.50 5.87
C LEU A 52 -16.07 5.26 7.08
N ALA A 53 -16.04 4.60 8.22
CA ALA A 53 -16.64 5.12 9.46
C ALA A 53 -15.73 6.12 10.19
N LEU A 54 -14.41 6.06 9.96
CA LEU A 54 -13.41 6.96 10.54
C LEU A 54 -12.27 7.19 9.55
N CYS A 55 -11.83 8.44 9.45
CA CYS A 55 -10.58 8.82 8.82
C CYS A 55 -10.08 10.09 9.51
N GLU A 56 -9.18 9.93 10.47
CA GLU A 56 -8.65 11.04 11.27
C GLU A 56 -7.13 11.07 11.21
N SER A 57 -6.60 12.27 11.01
CA SER A 57 -5.15 12.53 11.04
C SER A 57 -4.83 13.40 12.24
N VAL A 58 -3.92 12.95 13.07
CA VAL A 58 -3.52 13.62 14.32
C VAL A 58 -2.04 13.96 14.27
N GLN A 59 -1.74 15.20 14.62
CA GLN A 59 -0.35 15.62 14.84
C GLN A 59 0.04 15.32 16.28
N CYS A 60 1.15 14.62 16.48
CA CYS A 60 1.72 14.35 17.80
C CYS A 60 3.22 14.07 17.69
N ASP A 61 3.94 14.34 18.77
CA ASP A 61 5.33 13.90 18.86
C ASP A 61 5.41 12.37 18.89
N PRO A 62 6.45 11.74 18.31
CA PRO A 62 6.63 10.28 18.34
C PRO A 62 6.60 9.68 19.75
N LYS A 63 7.09 10.43 20.77
CA LYS A 63 7.05 9.99 22.19
C LYS A 63 5.65 9.90 22.78
N ASP A 64 4.70 10.67 22.24
CA ASP A 64 3.32 10.75 22.74
C ASP A 64 2.37 9.85 21.93
N PHE A 65 2.89 9.19 20.88
CA PHE A 65 2.11 8.37 19.95
C PHE A 65 1.23 7.34 20.64
N GLU A 66 1.78 6.52 21.56
CA GLU A 66 1.02 5.46 22.26
C GLU A 66 -0.12 6.05 23.08
N THR A 67 0.13 7.15 23.78
CA THR A 67 -0.88 7.82 24.61
C THR A 67 -2.02 8.39 23.78
N VAL A 68 -1.68 9.14 22.72
CA VAL A 68 -2.66 9.77 21.83
C VAL A 68 -3.48 8.69 21.10
N LEU A 69 -2.83 7.63 20.62
CA LEU A 69 -3.53 6.51 19.99
C LEU A 69 -4.46 5.80 20.96
N THR A 70 -4.03 5.60 22.23
CA THR A 70 -4.86 4.98 23.28
C THR A 70 -6.14 5.78 23.53
N ASP A 71 -6.03 7.10 23.59
CA ASP A 71 -7.18 7.98 23.82
C ASP A 71 -8.14 7.95 22.62
N MET A 72 -7.63 7.97 21.40
CA MET A 72 -8.46 7.82 20.19
C MET A 72 -9.15 6.45 20.13
N VAL A 73 -8.45 5.36 20.46
CA VAL A 73 -9.01 4.01 20.47
C VAL A 73 -10.17 3.91 21.46
N LYS A 74 -10.07 4.58 22.62
CA LYS A 74 -11.16 4.66 23.60
C LYS A 74 -12.31 5.53 23.12
N GLU A 75 -12.03 6.72 22.62
CA GLU A 75 -13.01 7.69 22.12
C GLU A 75 -13.88 7.10 21.01
N TYR A 76 -13.25 6.48 20.01
CA TYR A 76 -13.95 5.83 18.89
C TYR A 76 -14.38 4.40 19.21
N GLN A 77 -14.15 3.94 20.44
CA GLN A 77 -14.53 2.60 20.94
C GLN A 77 -13.95 1.47 20.05
N LEU A 78 -12.70 1.54 19.65
CA LEU A 78 -12.02 0.59 18.77
C LEU A 78 -11.22 -0.48 19.51
N ILE A 79 -11.39 -0.60 20.84
CA ILE A 79 -10.66 -1.60 21.65
C ILE A 79 -10.88 -3.01 21.08
N GLY A 80 -9.78 -3.72 20.81
CA GLY A 80 -9.78 -5.06 20.21
C GLY A 80 -10.04 -5.10 18.71
N ALA A 81 -10.23 -3.95 18.03
CA ALA A 81 -10.39 -3.93 16.58
C ALA A 81 -9.12 -4.44 15.90
N LYS A 82 -9.30 -5.26 14.84
CA LYS A 82 -8.19 -5.67 13.98
C LYS A 82 -7.59 -4.44 13.31
N CYS A 83 -6.27 -4.36 13.29
CA CYS A 83 -5.53 -3.23 12.74
C CYS A 83 -4.47 -3.69 11.74
N ILE A 84 -4.32 -2.94 10.66
CA ILE A 84 -3.20 -2.99 9.75
C ILE A 84 -2.32 -1.78 10.03
N TRP A 85 -1.01 -1.98 10.11
CA TRP A 85 -0.06 -0.88 10.10
C TRP A 85 0.49 -0.69 8.70
N MET A 86 0.23 0.49 8.11
CA MET A 86 0.72 0.90 6.81
C MET A 86 2.09 1.56 6.97
N LEU A 87 3.13 0.95 6.42
CA LEU A 87 4.49 1.48 6.44
C LEU A 87 4.63 2.74 5.58
N GLN A 88 5.62 3.56 5.91
CA GLN A 88 6.08 4.63 5.04
C GLN A 88 7.11 4.08 4.03
N PRO A 89 7.27 4.70 2.85
CA PRO A 89 8.21 4.22 1.82
C PRO A 89 9.68 4.13 2.26
N GLU A 90 10.05 4.85 3.32
CA GLU A 90 11.39 4.84 3.89
C GLU A 90 11.62 3.68 4.88
N GLU A 91 10.55 3.00 5.30
CA GLU A 91 10.60 1.96 6.34
C GLU A 91 10.78 0.55 5.76
N TYR A 92 10.77 0.41 4.43
CA TYR A 92 10.95 -0.88 3.77
C TYR A 92 11.75 -0.76 2.47
N LEU A 93 12.28 -1.89 2.04
CA LEU A 93 12.89 -2.08 0.73
C LEU A 93 12.00 -3.02 -0.09
N LEU A 94 11.90 -2.75 -1.39
CA LEU A 94 11.11 -3.53 -2.33
C LEU A 94 12.03 -4.05 -3.43
N PHE A 95 12.05 -5.39 -3.63
CA PHE A 95 12.83 -6.05 -4.66
C PHE A 95 11.91 -6.93 -5.50
N THR A 96 12.04 -6.84 -6.82
CA THR A 96 11.42 -7.82 -7.74
C THR A 96 12.50 -8.77 -8.22
N MET A 97 12.25 -10.08 -8.10
CA MET A 97 13.19 -11.10 -8.53
C MET A 97 12.45 -12.31 -9.09
N GLU A 98 13.16 -13.14 -9.85
CA GLU A 98 12.66 -14.43 -10.31
C GLU A 98 12.40 -15.33 -9.11
N GLU A 99 11.27 -16.05 -9.10
CA GLU A 99 10.91 -17.02 -8.08
C GLU A 99 12.00 -18.09 -7.98
N LEU A 100 12.34 -18.47 -6.76
CA LEU A 100 13.41 -19.42 -6.54
C LEU A 100 12.88 -20.85 -6.72
N PRO A 101 13.58 -21.72 -7.49
CA PRO A 101 13.16 -23.09 -7.73
C PRO A 101 13.53 -24.00 -6.54
N VAL A 102 12.96 -23.71 -5.37
CA VAL A 102 13.19 -24.42 -4.11
C VAL A 102 11.85 -24.87 -3.52
N VAL A 103 11.86 -25.86 -2.66
CA VAL A 103 10.66 -26.31 -1.94
C VAL A 103 10.20 -25.24 -0.94
N ALA A 104 8.92 -25.28 -0.58
CA ALA A 104 8.30 -24.23 0.24
C ALA A 104 9.02 -24.01 1.59
N GLU A 105 9.53 -25.09 2.19
CA GLU A 105 10.23 -25.06 3.46
C GLU A 105 11.59 -24.32 3.39
N GLU A 106 12.23 -24.34 2.22
CA GLU A 106 13.53 -23.68 1.99
C GLU A 106 13.38 -22.26 1.44
N PHE A 107 12.20 -21.90 1.00
CA PHE A 107 11.93 -20.65 0.27
C PHE A 107 12.37 -19.40 1.05
N GLN A 108 12.02 -19.32 2.32
CA GLN A 108 12.41 -18.19 3.18
C GLN A 108 13.92 -18.10 3.38
N ALA A 109 14.58 -19.22 3.57
CA ALA A 109 16.05 -19.26 3.72
C ALA A 109 16.75 -18.84 2.42
N ALA A 110 16.25 -19.30 1.28
CA ALA A 110 16.78 -18.96 -0.04
C ALA A 110 16.62 -17.47 -0.36
N ILE A 111 15.45 -16.86 -0.06
CA ILE A 111 15.26 -15.41 -0.20
C ILE A 111 16.26 -14.65 0.69
N ARG A 112 16.37 -15.01 1.98
CA ARG A 112 17.30 -14.36 2.92
C ARG A 112 18.74 -14.40 2.38
N TRP A 113 19.18 -15.54 1.87
CA TRP A 113 20.50 -15.67 1.29
C TRP A 113 20.70 -14.76 0.06
N LYS A 114 19.70 -14.70 -0.83
CA LYS A 114 19.75 -13.91 -2.07
C LYS A 114 19.78 -12.41 -1.82
N ILE A 115 19.02 -11.91 -0.86
CA ILE A 115 18.92 -10.46 -0.59
C ILE A 115 19.97 -9.96 0.41
N LYS A 116 20.66 -10.84 1.13
CA LYS A 116 21.65 -10.47 2.18
C LYS A 116 22.64 -9.39 1.75
N LYS A 117 23.11 -9.45 0.50
CA LYS A 117 24.09 -8.47 -0.04
C LYS A 117 23.44 -7.17 -0.54
N LEU A 118 22.12 -7.13 -0.63
CA LEU A 118 21.37 -5.97 -1.11
C LEU A 118 20.89 -5.07 0.04
N LEU A 119 21.00 -5.57 1.28
CA LEU A 119 20.53 -4.84 2.45
C LEU A 119 21.63 -3.92 2.99
N PRO A 120 21.27 -2.69 3.41
CA PRO A 120 22.19 -1.77 4.07
C PRO A 120 22.39 -2.07 5.57
N TYR A 121 21.81 -3.17 6.08
CA TYR A 121 21.84 -3.61 7.48
C TYR A 121 21.95 -5.13 7.58
N SER A 122 22.13 -5.66 8.80
CA SER A 122 22.27 -7.10 9.01
C SER A 122 21.02 -7.87 8.60
N ILE A 123 21.20 -8.98 7.91
CA ILE A 123 20.11 -9.92 7.57
C ILE A 123 19.42 -10.47 8.82
N ASP A 124 20.08 -10.49 9.97
CA ASP A 124 19.49 -10.95 11.23
C ASP A 124 18.43 -10.00 11.78
N ASP A 125 18.52 -8.69 11.40
CA ASP A 125 17.50 -7.68 11.70
C ASP A 125 16.42 -7.58 10.62
N ALA A 126 16.48 -8.38 9.56
CA ALA A 126 15.53 -8.31 8.47
C ALA A 126 14.27 -9.13 8.74
N VAL A 127 13.11 -8.47 8.66
CA VAL A 127 11.79 -9.10 8.48
C VAL A 127 11.48 -9.10 6.98
N ILE A 128 11.16 -10.28 6.44
CA ILE A 128 11.00 -10.49 5.01
C ILE A 128 9.65 -11.13 4.75
N ASP A 129 8.92 -10.57 3.81
CA ASP A 129 7.72 -11.17 3.24
C ASP A 129 7.77 -11.06 1.71
N SER A 130 6.94 -11.82 1.01
CA SER A 130 6.90 -11.81 -0.45
C SER A 130 5.53 -12.14 -0.99
N PHE A 131 5.24 -11.60 -2.16
CA PHE A 131 4.02 -11.93 -2.90
C PHE A 131 4.33 -12.15 -4.40
N ALA A 132 3.51 -12.98 -5.03
CA ALA A 132 3.65 -13.28 -6.45
C ALA A 132 3.33 -12.06 -7.31
N VAL A 133 4.09 -11.90 -8.40
CA VAL A 133 3.75 -10.98 -9.48
C VAL A 133 3.01 -11.78 -10.56
N PRO A 134 1.95 -11.22 -11.19
CA PRO A 134 1.23 -11.91 -12.25
C PRO A 134 2.12 -12.40 -13.37
N VAL A 135 1.82 -13.59 -13.86
CA VAL A 135 2.63 -14.26 -14.88
C VAL A 135 2.41 -13.63 -16.25
N PRO A 136 3.48 -13.39 -17.05
CA PRO A 136 3.36 -12.89 -18.42
C PRO A 136 2.58 -13.85 -19.34
N LEU A 137 1.87 -13.28 -20.33
CA LEU A 137 1.15 -14.04 -21.38
C LEU A 137 2.09 -14.53 -22.47
N ILE A 138 3.06 -15.35 -22.12
CA ILE A 138 4.03 -15.96 -23.06
C ILE A 138 4.20 -17.46 -22.77
N THR A 139 4.78 -18.18 -23.72
CA THR A 139 5.12 -19.58 -23.54
C THR A 139 6.25 -19.72 -22.52
N ASN A 140 6.10 -20.62 -21.53
CA ASN A 140 7.07 -20.84 -20.47
C ASN A 140 7.52 -19.57 -19.73
N PRO A 141 6.59 -18.82 -19.12
CA PRO A 141 6.92 -17.58 -18.47
C PRO A 141 7.72 -17.85 -17.18
N LYS A 142 8.69 -17.00 -16.92
CA LYS A 142 9.35 -16.94 -15.62
C LYS A 142 8.39 -16.33 -14.61
N LYS A 143 8.25 -16.98 -13.48
CA LYS A 143 7.50 -16.43 -12.36
C LYS A 143 8.38 -15.45 -11.60
N ASN A 144 7.83 -14.30 -11.29
CA ASN A 144 8.48 -13.31 -10.46
C ASN A 144 7.76 -13.14 -9.14
N ILE A 145 8.52 -12.77 -8.13
CA ILE A 145 8.02 -12.39 -6.81
C ILE A 145 8.49 -10.98 -6.49
N THR A 146 7.68 -10.27 -5.74
CA THR A 146 8.08 -9.04 -5.05
C THR A 146 8.40 -9.38 -3.62
N VAL A 147 9.59 -9.02 -3.18
CA VAL A 147 10.08 -9.21 -1.80
C VAL A 147 10.08 -7.87 -1.10
N VAL A 148 9.43 -7.83 0.05
CA VAL A 148 9.38 -6.67 0.95
C VAL A 148 10.28 -6.97 2.14
N VAL A 149 11.12 -6.01 2.49
CA VAL A 149 12.06 -6.17 3.61
C VAL A 149 12.02 -4.93 4.49
N SER A 150 11.87 -5.13 5.80
CA SER A 150 11.97 -4.08 6.81
C SER A 150 12.84 -4.54 7.97
N GLN A 151 13.15 -3.64 8.91
CA GLN A 151 13.97 -3.93 10.09
C GLN A 151 13.11 -4.33 11.29
N SER A 152 13.41 -5.47 11.91
CA SER A 152 12.71 -5.93 13.12
C SER A 152 12.91 -4.97 14.29
N SER A 153 14.09 -4.36 14.39
CA SER A 153 14.41 -3.34 15.40
C SER A 153 13.52 -2.08 15.29
N HIS A 154 13.04 -1.76 14.08
CA HIS A 154 12.06 -0.70 13.85
C HIS A 154 10.62 -1.19 14.07
N LEU A 155 10.26 -2.35 13.52
CA LEU A 155 8.89 -2.83 13.55
C LEU A 155 8.40 -3.21 14.96
N ASN A 156 9.25 -3.87 15.76
CA ASN A 156 8.83 -4.42 17.05
C ASN A 156 8.35 -3.38 18.07
N PRO A 157 9.05 -2.25 18.29
CA PRO A 157 8.60 -1.23 19.22
C PRO A 157 7.24 -0.62 18.85
N VAL A 158 7.06 -0.30 17.57
CA VAL A 158 5.82 0.32 17.06
C VAL A 158 4.66 -0.68 17.10
N ALA A 159 4.89 -1.94 16.74
CA ALA A 159 3.90 -3.00 16.87
C ALA A 159 3.43 -3.18 18.32
N ALA A 160 4.35 -3.09 19.28
CA ALA A 160 4.02 -3.13 20.71
C ALA A 160 3.14 -1.95 21.11
N GLN A 161 3.49 -0.71 20.71
CA GLN A 161 2.71 0.49 21.01
C GLN A 161 1.28 0.42 20.44
N ILE A 162 1.11 -0.06 19.21
CA ILE A 162 -0.22 -0.25 18.59
C ILE A 162 -1.07 -1.23 19.41
N ASN A 163 -0.48 -2.36 19.83
CA ASN A 163 -1.17 -3.35 20.64
C ASN A 163 -1.47 -2.83 22.06
N ASN A 164 -0.54 -2.11 22.69
CA ASN A 164 -0.73 -1.50 24.02
C ASN A 164 -1.85 -0.44 24.01
N ALA A 165 -2.00 0.30 22.90
CA ALA A 165 -3.08 1.26 22.73
C ALA A 165 -4.48 0.60 22.63
N GLY A 166 -4.55 -0.73 22.59
CA GLY A 166 -5.79 -1.50 22.64
C GLY A 166 -6.30 -1.97 21.27
N LEU A 167 -5.57 -1.74 20.18
CA LEU A 167 -5.84 -2.36 18.88
C LEU A 167 -5.25 -3.78 18.84
N THR A 168 -5.70 -4.58 17.89
CA THR A 168 -5.10 -5.90 17.59
C THR A 168 -4.37 -5.82 16.27
N LEU A 169 -3.04 -5.64 16.30
CA LEU A 169 -2.24 -5.60 15.08
C LEU A 169 -2.30 -6.97 14.38
N ASN A 170 -2.92 -6.99 13.22
CA ASN A 170 -3.17 -8.21 12.43
C ASN A 170 -2.13 -8.39 11.32
N SER A 171 -1.68 -7.31 10.71
CA SER A 171 -0.67 -7.31 9.65
C SER A 171 0.02 -5.95 9.53
N ILE A 172 1.18 -5.97 8.89
CA ILE A 172 1.92 -4.79 8.46
C ILE A 172 1.88 -4.80 6.94
N ASP A 173 1.57 -3.67 6.31
CA ASP A 173 1.37 -3.57 4.87
C ASP A 173 2.15 -2.39 4.27
N ILE A 174 2.25 -2.33 2.95
CA ILE A 174 2.97 -1.29 2.21
C ILE A 174 1.99 -0.45 1.39
N PRO A 175 2.31 0.84 1.13
CA PRO A 175 1.45 1.76 0.39
C PRO A 175 0.97 1.21 -0.95
N GLU A 176 1.82 0.47 -1.66
CA GLU A 176 1.49 -0.13 -2.96
C GLU A 176 0.26 -1.04 -2.89
N LEU A 177 0.16 -1.87 -1.84
CA LEU A 177 -0.97 -2.78 -1.68
C LEU A 177 -2.23 -2.05 -1.18
N GLY A 178 -2.06 -1.02 -0.35
CA GLY A 178 -3.15 -0.11 0.02
C GLY A 178 -3.70 0.62 -1.21
N LEU A 179 -2.84 1.20 -2.03
CA LEU A 179 -3.23 1.90 -3.26
C LEU A 179 -3.88 0.94 -4.28
N ARG A 180 -3.39 -0.29 -4.41
CA ARG A 180 -4.05 -1.33 -5.22
C ARG A 180 -5.50 -1.55 -4.78
N ASN A 181 -5.78 -1.60 -3.47
CA ASN A 181 -7.15 -1.76 -2.98
C ASN A 181 -8.04 -0.54 -3.33
N ILE A 182 -7.48 0.68 -3.39
CA ILE A 182 -8.19 1.85 -3.92
C ILE A 182 -8.47 1.68 -5.41
N MET A 183 -7.51 1.20 -6.19
CA MET A 183 -7.66 1.02 -7.64
C MET A 183 -8.81 0.08 -7.97
N THR A 184 -9.09 -0.95 -7.15
CA THR A 184 -10.21 -1.89 -7.37
C THR A 184 -11.58 -1.21 -7.40
N LEU A 185 -11.73 -0.05 -6.73
CA LEU A 185 -12.97 0.73 -6.77
C LEU A 185 -13.25 1.37 -8.14
N TYR A 186 -12.22 1.43 -8.99
CA TYR A 186 -12.26 2.05 -10.31
C TYR A 186 -11.98 1.05 -11.44
N GLU A 187 -11.57 -0.16 -11.14
CA GLU A 187 -11.28 -1.17 -12.14
C GLU A 187 -12.52 -1.55 -12.97
N THR A 188 -12.28 -1.83 -14.23
CA THR A 188 -13.26 -2.44 -15.14
C THR A 188 -12.74 -3.80 -15.56
N LYS A 189 -13.65 -4.73 -15.81
CA LYS A 189 -13.30 -6.08 -16.25
C LYS A 189 -12.44 -6.03 -17.51
N ASP A 190 -11.45 -6.91 -17.58
CA ASP A 190 -10.54 -7.10 -18.72
C ASP A 190 -9.65 -5.88 -19.07
N SER A 191 -9.59 -4.88 -18.19
CA SER A 191 -8.81 -3.65 -18.38
C SER A 191 -7.73 -3.50 -17.33
N SER A 192 -6.62 -2.85 -17.72
CA SER A 192 -5.57 -2.44 -16.78
C SER A 192 -5.80 -0.99 -16.37
N THR A 193 -5.57 -0.71 -15.11
CA THR A 193 -5.68 0.64 -14.54
C THR A 193 -4.30 1.10 -14.07
N ALA A 194 -3.94 2.33 -14.39
CA ALA A 194 -2.78 3.00 -13.81
C ALA A 194 -3.23 3.97 -12.71
N LEU A 195 -2.40 4.17 -11.68
CA LEU A 195 -2.61 5.18 -10.64
C LEU A 195 -1.32 5.97 -10.44
N VAL A 196 -1.42 7.28 -10.51
CA VAL A 196 -0.35 8.21 -10.11
C VAL A 196 -0.71 8.81 -8.76
N TYR A 197 0.13 8.52 -7.77
CA TYR A 197 0.07 9.09 -6.45
C TYR A 197 1.17 10.13 -6.27
N LEU A 198 0.81 11.40 -6.46
CA LEU A 198 1.75 12.51 -6.33
C LEU A 198 1.99 12.86 -4.88
N ARG A 199 3.25 12.93 -4.50
CA ARG A 199 3.72 13.28 -3.16
C ARG A 199 4.78 14.36 -3.24
N GLU A 200 5.09 15.00 -2.10
CA GLU A 200 6.21 15.94 -2.03
C GLU A 200 7.55 15.28 -2.39
N LYS A 201 7.69 14.01 -2.04
CA LYS A 201 8.82 13.15 -2.41
C LYS A 201 8.30 11.75 -2.73
N ASN A 202 9.04 11.02 -3.56
CA ASN A 202 8.73 9.63 -3.86
C ASN A 202 7.31 9.43 -4.43
N SER A 203 6.91 10.25 -5.42
CA SER A 203 5.69 10.01 -6.18
C SER A 203 5.71 8.62 -6.81
N LEU A 204 4.56 7.95 -6.84
CA LEU A 204 4.45 6.56 -7.29
C LEU A 204 3.53 6.45 -8.49
N LEU A 205 3.93 5.62 -9.44
CA LEU A 205 3.05 5.02 -10.45
C LEU A 205 2.80 3.57 -10.07
N LEU A 206 1.54 3.17 -10.05
CA LEU A 206 1.13 1.77 -9.94
C LEU A 206 0.35 1.35 -11.17
N ILE A 207 0.46 0.06 -11.55
CA ILE A 207 -0.42 -0.57 -12.53
C ILE A 207 -1.01 -1.83 -11.90
N SER A 208 -2.33 -1.92 -11.94
CA SER A 208 -3.09 -3.09 -11.50
C SER A 208 -4.08 -3.55 -12.57
N ARG A 209 -4.50 -4.80 -12.47
CA ARG A 209 -5.54 -5.40 -13.29
C ARG A 209 -6.19 -6.54 -12.52
N GLU A 210 -7.52 -6.55 -12.44
CA GLU A 210 -8.27 -7.63 -11.79
C GLU A 210 -7.82 -7.86 -10.33
N ASN A 211 -7.61 -6.77 -9.59
CA ASN A 211 -7.08 -6.78 -8.22
C ASN A 211 -5.66 -7.36 -8.08
N GLU A 212 -4.96 -7.59 -9.17
CA GLU A 212 -3.59 -8.06 -9.18
C GLU A 212 -2.60 -6.90 -9.34
N PHE A 213 -1.53 -6.91 -8.54
CA PHE A 213 -0.47 -5.91 -8.60
C PHE A 213 0.58 -6.30 -9.65
N TYR A 214 0.79 -5.44 -10.64
CA TYR A 214 1.73 -5.69 -11.74
C TYR A 214 3.02 -4.89 -11.60
N LEU A 215 2.91 -3.58 -11.37
CA LEU A 215 4.05 -2.67 -11.41
C LEU A 215 3.91 -1.56 -10.39
N SER A 216 5.01 -1.25 -9.69
CA SER A 216 5.24 0.02 -9.00
C SER A 216 6.51 0.65 -9.50
N ARG A 217 6.47 1.96 -9.73
CA ARG A 217 7.64 2.78 -10.07
C ARG A 217 7.60 4.09 -9.33
N ARG A 218 8.76 4.51 -8.85
CA ARG A 218 8.95 5.89 -8.41
C ARG A 218 9.02 6.80 -9.63
N LEU A 219 8.33 7.93 -9.53
CA LEU A 219 8.36 8.99 -10.54
C LEU A 219 9.32 10.09 -10.07
N ASP A 220 10.13 10.58 -11.00
CA ASP A 220 10.99 11.75 -10.77
C ASP A 220 10.20 13.05 -11.01
N LEU A 221 9.10 13.17 -10.29
CA LEU A 221 8.19 14.31 -10.28
C LEU A 221 7.60 14.44 -8.88
N ASP A 222 7.50 15.66 -8.41
CA ASP A 222 6.93 15.97 -7.11
C ASP A 222 5.60 16.74 -7.22
N LEU A 223 4.85 16.72 -6.14
CA LEU A 223 3.58 17.42 -6.01
C LEU A 223 3.74 18.95 -6.12
N LYS A 224 4.87 19.50 -5.66
CA LYS A 224 5.12 20.96 -5.69
C LYS A 224 5.16 21.50 -7.11
N GLY A 225 5.75 20.72 -8.04
CA GLY A 225 5.77 21.05 -9.46
C GLY A 225 4.37 21.17 -10.06
N LEU A 226 3.39 20.39 -9.58
CA LEU A 226 2.00 20.49 -10.02
C LEU A 226 1.28 21.70 -9.39
N ILE A 227 1.39 21.87 -8.07
CA ILE A 227 0.65 22.89 -7.32
C ILE A 227 1.11 24.31 -7.68
N ASN A 228 2.41 24.50 -7.87
CA ASN A 228 3.03 25.80 -8.14
C ASN A 228 3.17 26.09 -9.64
N ALA A 229 2.66 25.25 -10.52
CA ALA A 229 2.81 25.44 -11.96
C ALA A 229 2.03 26.67 -12.44
N THR A 230 2.72 27.52 -13.19
CA THR A 230 2.09 28.55 -14.05
C THR A 230 1.50 27.89 -15.29
N ALA A 231 0.71 28.60 -16.09
CA ALA A 231 0.16 28.04 -17.32
C ALA A 231 1.26 27.52 -18.28
N GLU A 232 2.41 28.19 -18.36
CA GLU A 232 3.56 27.77 -19.17
C GLU A 232 4.26 26.54 -18.59
N SER A 233 4.61 26.55 -17.30
CA SER A 233 5.30 25.45 -16.66
C SER A 233 4.41 24.21 -16.46
N MET A 234 3.10 24.35 -16.49
CA MET A 234 2.16 23.24 -16.42
C MET A 234 2.31 22.32 -17.64
N SER A 235 2.40 22.90 -18.85
CA SER A 235 2.59 22.09 -20.05
C SER A 235 3.86 21.23 -19.96
N ASP A 236 4.99 21.83 -19.58
CA ASP A 236 6.26 21.13 -19.40
C ASP A 236 6.19 20.04 -18.32
N TYR A 237 5.45 20.31 -17.24
CA TYR A 237 5.22 19.34 -16.18
C TYR A 237 4.44 18.13 -16.71
N LEU A 238 3.34 18.38 -17.44
CA LEU A 238 2.51 17.33 -18.03
C LEU A 238 3.27 16.53 -19.09
N ASP A 239 4.14 17.16 -19.89
CA ASP A 239 4.97 16.48 -20.88
C ASP A 239 5.97 15.53 -20.22
N ARG A 240 6.64 15.96 -19.14
CA ARG A 240 7.54 15.10 -18.35
C ARG A 240 6.81 13.96 -17.67
N LEU A 241 5.62 14.23 -17.11
CA LEU A 241 4.78 13.19 -16.50
C LEU A 241 4.35 12.16 -17.56
N ALA A 242 3.81 12.64 -18.69
CA ALA A 242 3.37 11.77 -19.79
C ALA A 242 4.51 10.88 -20.28
N LEU A 243 5.71 11.42 -20.48
CA LEU A 243 6.88 10.66 -20.92
C LEU A 243 7.27 9.54 -19.95
N GLN A 244 7.25 9.80 -18.62
CA GLN A 244 7.56 8.77 -17.63
C GLN A 244 6.47 7.69 -17.58
N LEU A 245 5.21 8.08 -17.75
CA LEU A 245 4.07 7.15 -17.80
C LEU A 245 4.12 6.28 -19.06
N GLN A 246 4.35 6.86 -20.25
CA GLN A 246 4.49 6.13 -21.50
C GLN A 246 5.60 5.08 -21.42
N ARG A 247 6.80 5.46 -20.95
CA ARG A 247 7.91 4.50 -20.73
C ARG A 247 7.52 3.35 -19.79
N SER A 248 6.70 3.64 -18.80
CA SER A 248 6.24 2.63 -17.84
C SER A 248 5.16 1.73 -18.43
N PHE A 249 4.28 2.27 -19.28
CA PHE A 249 3.26 1.52 -20.03
C PHE A 249 3.91 0.61 -21.08
N ASP A 250 4.92 1.10 -21.79
CA ASP A 250 5.70 0.29 -22.76
C ASP A 250 6.41 -0.86 -22.05
N TYR A 251 7.02 -0.58 -20.90
CA TYR A 251 7.62 -1.61 -20.05
C TYR A 251 6.59 -2.64 -19.61
N TYR A 252 5.44 -2.19 -19.10
CA TYR A 252 4.35 -3.07 -18.69
C TYR A 252 3.88 -3.95 -19.85
N HIS A 253 3.61 -3.36 -21.01
CA HIS A 253 3.20 -4.09 -22.21
C HIS A 253 4.27 -5.13 -22.62
N SER A 254 5.54 -4.74 -22.64
CA SER A 254 6.65 -5.63 -23.04
C SER A 254 6.83 -6.81 -22.10
N GLN A 255 6.69 -6.59 -20.80
CA GLN A 255 6.89 -7.62 -19.77
C GLN A 255 5.73 -8.60 -19.68
N TRP A 256 4.51 -8.10 -19.66
CA TRP A 256 3.33 -8.95 -19.42
C TRP A 256 2.53 -9.30 -20.68
N ARG A 257 2.88 -8.70 -21.84
CA ARG A 257 2.13 -8.88 -23.08
C ARG A 257 0.64 -8.55 -22.94
N ARG A 258 0.33 -7.60 -22.08
CA ARG A 258 -1.01 -7.07 -21.86
C ARG A 258 -1.16 -5.71 -22.55
N PRO A 259 -2.37 -5.32 -22.96
CA PRO A 259 -2.63 -3.95 -23.41
C PRO A 259 -2.21 -2.93 -22.35
N ILE A 260 -1.74 -1.77 -22.78
CA ILE A 260 -1.47 -0.66 -21.86
C ILE A 260 -2.74 -0.28 -21.08
N PRO A 261 -2.62 0.39 -19.94
CA PRO A 261 -3.78 0.89 -19.19
C PRO A 261 -4.66 1.79 -20.05
N ASP A 262 -5.98 1.61 -19.97
CA ASP A 262 -6.97 2.46 -20.67
C ASP A 262 -7.39 3.66 -19.85
N LYS A 263 -7.08 3.65 -18.56
CA LYS A 263 -7.35 4.76 -17.64
C LYS A 263 -6.20 5.02 -16.69
N LEU A 264 -6.06 6.29 -16.35
CA LEU A 264 -5.13 6.79 -15.33
C LEU A 264 -5.94 7.42 -14.19
N LEU A 265 -5.79 6.86 -13.02
CA LEU A 265 -6.23 7.49 -11.78
C LEU A 265 -5.16 8.47 -11.32
N ILE A 266 -5.55 9.68 -10.98
CA ILE A 266 -4.64 10.67 -10.42
C ILE A 266 -5.14 11.12 -9.06
N VAL A 267 -4.21 11.28 -8.13
CA VAL A 267 -4.49 11.72 -6.76
C VAL A 267 -3.75 13.01 -6.51
N SER A 268 -4.50 14.04 -6.19
CA SER A 268 -3.99 15.38 -5.88
C SER A 268 -4.66 15.92 -4.62
N PRO A 269 -3.97 16.71 -3.77
CA PRO A 269 -4.55 17.35 -2.60
C PRO A 269 -5.53 18.50 -2.94
N GLN A 270 -5.49 18.97 -4.19
CA GLN A 270 -6.41 19.96 -4.73
C GLN A 270 -7.07 19.39 -5.98
N ALA A 271 -8.34 19.74 -6.19
CA ALA A 271 -9.05 19.31 -7.40
C ALA A 271 -8.30 19.75 -8.67
N MET A 272 -8.03 18.79 -9.53
CA MET A 272 -7.39 19.04 -10.81
C MET A 272 -8.39 19.63 -11.78
N SER A 273 -8.02 20.71 -12.49
CA SER A 273 -8.90 21.30 -13.50
C SER A 273 -9.24 20.29 -14.60
N ALA A 274 -10.48 20.37 -15.13
CA ALA A 274 -10.89 19.52 -16.25
C ALA A 274 -9.97 19.71 -17.48
N SER A 275 -9.45 20.93 -17.70
CA SER A 275 -8.48 21.21 -18.76
C SER A 275 -7.18 20.44 -18.56
N THR A 276 -6.64 20.40 -17.34
CA THR A 276 -5.41 19.65 -17.01
C THR A 276 -5.60 18.15 -17.20
N GLN A 277 -6.75 17.61 -16.77
CA GLN A 277 -7.10 16.20 -16.97
C GLN A 277 -7.19 15.87 -18.47
N THR A 278 -7.86 16.70 -19.26
CA THR A 278 -7.99 16.54 -20.72
C THR A 278 -6.61 16.58 -21.40
N GLN A 279 -5.78 17.57 -21.08
CA GLN A 279 -4.45 17.72 -21.66
C GLN A 279 -3.54 16.51 -21.37
N LEU A 280 -3.62 15.95 -20.15
CA LEU A 280 -2.86 14.74 -19.81
C LEU A 280 -3.42 13.52 -20.56
N GLY A 281 -4.74 13.40 -20.63
CA GLY A 281 -5.41 12.32 -21.37
C GLY A 281 -5.07 12.30 -22.87
N GLU A 282 -5.02 13.47 -23.51
CA GLU A 282 -4.62 13.62 -24.92
C GLU A 282 -3.18 13.17 -25.15
N ARG A 283 -2.23 13.55 -24.27
CA ARG A 283 -0.82 13.13 -24.36
C ARG A 283 -0.62 11.63 -24.24
N LEU A 284 -1.46 10.98 -23.45
CA LEU A 284 -1.36 9.54 -23.16
C LEU A 284 -2.31 8.69 -24.01
N SER A 285 -3.28 9.31 -24.69
CA SER A 285 -4.39 8.65 -25.40
C SER A 285 -5.20 7.70 -24.50
N ILE A 286 -5.42 8.10 -23.23
CA ILE A 286 -6.18 7.33 -22.21
C ILE A 286 -7.11 8.26 -21.43
N THR A 287 -8.08 7.67 -20.73
CA THR A 287 -8.97 8.44 -19.84
C THR A 287 -8.25 8.77 -18.52
N VAL A 288 -8.23 10.05 -18.15
CA VAL A 288 -7.72 10.52 -16.85
C VAL A 288 -8.88 10.76 -15.89
N ILE A 289 -8.81 10.17 -14.72
CA ILE A 289 -9.85 10.23 -13.67
C ILE A 289 -9.20 10.70 -12.38
N GLU A 290 -9.69 11.79 -11.82
CA GLU A 290 -9.31 12.19 -10.47
C GLU A 290 -9.97 11.29 -9.43
N VAL A 291 -9.18 10.81 -8.48
CA VAL A 291 -9.71 9.95 -7.41
C VAL A 291 -10.58 10.78 -6.46
N ASN A 292 -11.83 10.38 -6.32
CA ASN A 292 -12.76 10.93 -5.35
C ASN A 292 -13.44 9.80 -4.57
N LEU A 293 -12.94 9.53 -3.37
CA LEU A 293 -13.44 8.44 -2.53
C LEU A 293 -14.87 8.70 -2.01
N ASN A 294 -15.30 9.96 -1.92
CA ASN A 294 -16.67 10.28 -1.52
C ASN A 294 -17.74 9.80 -2.52
N GLU A 295 -17.32 9.49 -3.75
CA GLU A 295 -18.20 8.94 -4.79
C GLU A 295 -18.17 7.39 -4.81
N LYS A 296 -17.14 6.78 -4.24
CA LYS A 296 -16.89 5.34 -4.29
C LYS A 296 -17.21 4.63 -2.98
N LEU A 297 -17.14 5.34 -1.86
CA LEU A 297 -17.37 4.81 -0.52
C LEU A 297 -18.53 5.54 0.16
N ILE A 298 -19.20 4.84 1.06
CA ILE A 298 -20.05 5.51 2.03
C ILE A 298 -19.12 6.12 3.09
N CYS A 299 -18.92 7.43 3.06
CA CYS A 299 -18.14 8.13 4.07
C CYS A 299 -19.08 8.71 5.13
N LYS A 300 -18.83 8.38 6.40
CA LYS A 300 -19.58 8.98 7.52
C LYS A 300 -19.42 10.51 7.53
N ASN A 301 -18.20 10.97 7.29
CA ASN A 301 -17.86 12.37 7.05
C ASN A 301 -17.24 12.47 5.65
N LYS A 302 -17.64 13.46 4.87
CA LYS A 302 -17.02 13.71 3.56
C LYS A 302 -15.58 14.17 3.76
N LEU A 303 -14.67 13.61 2.98
CA LEU A 303 -13.25 13.94 3.00
C LEU A 303 -12.96 15.05 1.99
N THR A 304 -12.10 15.99 2.35
CA THR A 304 -11.51 16.92 1.37
C THR A 304 -10.53 16.18 0.46
N PHE A 305 -10.16 16.77 -0.69
CA PHE A 305 -9.12 16.17 -1.58
C PHE A 305 -7.78 16.01 -0.85
N GLU A 306 -7.42 16.98 -0.02
CA GLU A 306 -6.21 16.91 0.80
C GLU A 306 -6.24 15.73 1.78
N GLN A 307 -7.34 15.55 2.51
CA GLN A 307 -7.52 14.40 3.42
C GLN A 307 -7.46 13.08 2.66
N GLN A 308 -8.12 12.98 1.49
CA GLN A 308 -8.07 11.79 0.65
C GLN A 308 -6.64 11.51 0.19
N CYS A 309 -5.92 12.52 -0.30
CA CYS A 309 -4.55 12.38 -0.76
C CYS A 309 -3.62 11.89 0.37
N ASN A 310 -3.67 12.52 1.53
CA ASN A 310 -2.78 12.20 2.64
C ASN A 310 -3.08 10.83 3.27
N ALA A 311 -4.35 10.41 3.29
CA ALA A 311 -4.79 9.17 3.91
C ALA A 311 -4.94 7.99 2.91
N LEU A 312 -4.71 8.20 1.61
CA LEU A 312 -5.10 7.25 0.56
C LEU A 312 -4.58 5.83 0.79
N PRO A 313 -3.27 5.59 1.05
CA PRO A 313 -2.79 4.23 1.32
C PRO A 313 -3.40 3.61 2.57
N VAL A 314 -3.64 4.44 3.61
CA VAL A 314 -4.20 4.00 4.89
C VAL A 314 -5.68 3.62 4.73
N ILE A 315 -6.45 4.43 3.98
CA ILE A 315 -7.83 4.07 3.61
C ILE A 315 -7.83 2.76 2.82
N GLY A 316 -6.94 2.64 1.84
CA GLY A 316 -6.80 1.42 1.04
C GLY A 316 -6.43 0.18 1.87
N GLY A 317 -5.59 0.34 2.89
CA GLY A 317 -5.30 -0.72 3.85
C GLY A 317 -6.55 -1.19 4.61
N ALA A 318 -7.39 -0.24 5.06
CA ALA A 318 -8.65 -0.56 5.73
C ALA A 318 -9.72 -1.17 4.79
N LEU A 319 -9.57 -1.04 3.47
CA LEU A 319 -10.43 -1.70 2.47
C LEU A 319 -10.01 -3.13 2.15
N ARG A 320 -8.93 -3.63 2.76
CA ARG A 320 -8.45 -4.99 2.53
C ARG A 320 -9.55 -6.00 2.86
N THR A 321 -9.99 -6.73 1.84
CA THR A 321 -10.82 -7.92 2.05
C THR A 321 -9.91 -9.05 2.50
N GLU A 322 -10.29 -9.76 3.58
CA GLU A 322 -9.59 -10.99 3.96
C GLU A 322 -9.80 -12.02 2.83
N THR A 323 -8.92 -12.00 1.84
CA THR A 323 -8.78 -13.15 0.96
C THR A 323 -8.23 -14.24 1.85
N LYS A 324 -9.00 -15.31 2.08
CA LYS A 324 -8.44 -16.51 2.69
C LYS A 324 -7.23 -16.89 1.85
N LEU A 325 -6.05 -16.68 2.39
CA LEU A 325 -4.85 -17.28 1.83
C LEU A 325 -5.17 -18.76 1.71
N HIS A 326 -5.36 -19.25 0.51
CA HIS A 326 -5.32 -20.66 0.27
C HIS A 326 -3.93 -21.09 0.72
N ALA A 327 -3.87 -21.63 1.94
CA ALA A 327 -2.76 -22.46 2.33
C ALA A 327 -2.70 -23.55 1.26
N THR A 328 -1.80 -23.41 0.34
CA THR A 328 -1.40 -24.52 -0.53
C THR A 328 -0.84 -25.58 0.41
N ASN A 329 -1.64 -26.64 0.58
CA ASN A 329 -1.26 -27.89 1.22
C ASN A 329 -0.03 -28.48 0.51
#